data_80259d48afb1f4ee9fffffba4cf3f2a6
#
_entry.id   80259d48afb1f4ee9fffffba4cf3f2a6
#
_cell.length_a   1.000
_cell.length_b   1.000
_cell.length_c   1.000
_cell.angle_alpha   90.00
_cell.angle_beta   90.00
_cell.angle_gamma   90.00
#
_symmetry.space_group_name_H-M   'P 1'
#
loop_
_entity.id
_entity.type
_entity.pdbx_description
1 polymer ?
#
loop_
_entity_poly.entity_id
_entity_poly.type
_entity_poly.pdbx_seq_one_letter_code
_entity_poly.pdbx_strand_id
1 'polypeptide(L)'
;MPPLAERVRPKSLKEFIGQSHILGENKILNSLIESMKLFSMILWGPPGSGKTTLARLLTINSNYELHQISAVSSGVKDLREIIEKSTLNRSMGKETVLFIDEIHRFNKSQQDALLHAVENGTIILIGATTENPSFEVISPLLSRSKVLTLNALSFEDLNKILSNAFKEDIILSQNNYTITPIVKDKLIMNSGGDARKMLNTIDIAINILGKPGAITSDVLDESFQNKSILYDKTGDYHYDTVSALIKSMRGSDPDAAIYWLSVMIEGGEKPEFIARRMVIFASEDIGNADPRALSIAVDGFNAVSLIGYPEASIILAQITTYLSSSPKSNASYMALNNSIEIIKQKGNPSVPLHLRNATTDLMKNMEYGKDYKYPHSYENSFVNENYFPDDQSYIFYKPTENGYEKYIKDRLKTLWGDRSVSYTHLTLPTTPYV
;
A
#
# COMPACT_ATOMS: atom_id res chain seq x y z
N MET A 1 14.65 -21.30 25.81
CA MET A 1 14.26 -20.02 26.43
C MET A 1 13.51 -19.16 25.44
N PRO A 2 12.59 -18.27 25.88
CA PRO A 2 11.96 -17.34 24.99
C PRO A 2 12.98 -16.38 24.35
N PRO A 3 12.70 -15.83 23.14
CA PRO A 3 13.57 -14.83 22.50
C PRO A 3 13.76 -13.58 23.37
N LEU A 4 14.87 -12.86 23.20
CA LEU A 4 15.18 -11.63 23.94
C LEU A 4 14.05 -10.60 23.85
N ALA A 5 13.46 -10.42 22.67
CA ALA A 5 12.33 -9.52 22.46
C ALA A 5 11.10 -9.84 23.33
N GLU A 6 10.91 -11.10 23.74
CA GLU A 6 9.84 -11.48 24.68
C GLU A 6 10.30 -11.33 26.14
N ARG A 7 11.57 -11.63 26.46
CA ARG A 7 12.14 -11.53 27.82
C ARG A 7 12.17 -10.11 28.36
N VAL A 8 12.49 -9.13 27.46
CA VAL A 8 12.58 -7.70 27.83
C VAL A 8 11.31 -6.91 27.45
N ARG A 9 10.21 -7.60 27.20
CA ARG A 9 8.96 -6.94 26.89
C ARG A 9 8.51 -6.08 28.07
N PRO A 10 8.14 -4.80 27.88
CA PRO A 10 7.64 -3.93 28.93
C PRO A 10 6.47 -4.56 29.69
N LYS A 11 6.49 -4.44 31.01
CA LYS A 11 5.47 -4.96 31.93
C LYS A 11 4.51 -3.88 32.39
N SER A 12 4.85 -2.63 32.20
CA SER A 12 4.02 -1.47 32.53
C SER A 12 4.10 -0.41 31.42
N LEU A 13 3.09 0.46 31.35
CA LEU A 13 3.07 1.57 30.39
C LEU A 13 4.21 2.58 30.64
N LYS A 14 4.73 2.66 31.87
CA LYS A 14 5.89 3.51 32.21
C LYS A 14 7.18 3.02 31.57
N GLU A 15 7.29 1.72 31.32
CA GLU A 15 8.42 1.09 30.66
C GLU A 15 8.30 1.12 29.12
N PHE A 16 7.10 1.46 28.62
CA PHE A 16 6.88 1.48 27.18
C PHE A 16 7.56 2.70 26.54
N ILE A 17 8.53 2.45 25.68
CA ILE A 17 9.37 3.48 25.04
C ILE A 17 8.81 3.82 23.66
N GLY A 18 8.82 5.12 23.31
CA GLY A 18 8.34 5.65 22.05
C GLY A 18 6.87 5.99 22.06
N GLN A 19 6.34 6.34 20.90
CA GLN A 19 4.92 6.65 20.64
C GLN A 19 4.37 7.82 21.48
N SER A 20 5.20 8.82 21.80
CA SER A 20 4.82 9.98 22.63
C SER A 20 3.63 10.79 22.06
N HIS A 21 3.40 10.73 20.75
CA HIS A 21 2.28 11.40 20.09
C HIS A 21 0.90 10.83 20.47
N ILE A 22 0.84 9.58 20.96
CA ILE A 22 -0.41 8.93 21.41
C ILE A 22 -0.42 8.62 22.91
N LEU A 23 0.76 8.49 23.56
CA LEU A 23 0.93 8.15 24.96
C LEU A 23 1.34 9.33 25.85
N GLY A 24 1.73 10.47 25.28
CA GLY A 24 2.16 11.65 26.04
C GLY A 24 1.05 12.24 26.94
N GLU A 25 1.40 13.18 27.78
CA GLU A 25 0.44 13.92 28.62
C GLU A 25 -0.68 14.54 27.77
N ASN A 26 -1.92 14.43 28.20
CA ASN A 26 -3.12 14.89 27.49
C ASN A 26 -3.34 14.24 26.10
N LYS A 27 -2.74 13.09 25.84
CA LYS A 27 -3.00 12.32 24.63
C LYS A 27 -4.05 11.25 24.86
N ILE A 28 -4.61 10.75 23.73
CA ILE A 28 -5.80 9.90 23.74
C ILE A 28 -5.63 8.64 24.60
N LEU A 29 -4.48 7.97 24.54
CA LEU A 29 -4.24 6.75 25.32
C LEU A 29 -4.01 7.07 26.80
N ASN A 30 -3.39 8.18 27.14
CA ASN A 30 -3.22 8.58 28.54
C ASN A 30 -4.57 8.84 29.20
N SER A 31 -5.49 9.53 28.53
CA SER A 31 -6.85 9.76 29.02
C SER A 31 -7.65 8.48 29.20
N LEU A 32 -7.43 7.46 28.33
CA LEU A 32 -8.07 6.14 28.47
C LEU A 32 -7.57 5.39 29.71
N ILE A 33 -6.27 5.47 29.97
CA ILE A 33 -5.63 4.83 31.12
C ILE A 33 -6.16 5.45 32.43
N GLU A 34 -6.27 6.78 32.45
CA GLU A 34 -6.79 7.53 33.61
C GLU A 34 -8.29 7.26 33.85
N SER A 35 -9.09 7.15 32.79
CA SER A 35 -10.52 6.87 32.88
C SER A 35 -10.85 5.41 33.09
N MET A 36 -9.89 4.49 32.94
CA MET A 36 -10.08 3.03 32.95
C MET A 36 -11.18 2.53 32.00
N LYS A 37 -11.47 3.27 30.92
CA LYS A 37 -12.48 2.90 29.92
C LYS A 37 -11.84 2.76 28.56
N LEU A 38 -11.71 1.52 28.09
CA LEU A 38 -11.25 1.24 26.75
C LEU A 38 -12.38 1.38 25.73
N PHE A 39 -12.01 1.69 24.51
CA PHE A 39 -12.89 1.65 23.34
C PHE A 39 -12.24 0.80 22.23
N SER A 40 -13.04 0.37 21.26
CA SER A 40 -12.55 -0.39 20.12
C SER A 40 -11.60 0.45 19.28
N MET A 41 -10.42 -0.12 18.95
CA MET A 41 -9.37 0.58 18.22
C MET A 41 -8.62 -0.34 17.25
N ILE A 42 -8.05 0.27 16.23
CA ILE A 42 -7.12 -0.38 15.29
C ILE A 42 -5.75 0.26 15.47
N LEU A 43 -4.77 -0.52 15.87
CA LEU A 43 -3.37 -0.13 16.01
C LEU A 43 -2.66 -0.37 14.67
N TRP A 44 -2.38 0.68 13.94
CA TRP A 44 -1.71 0.62 12.65
C TRP A 44 -0.29 1.15 12.73
N GLY A 45 0.65 0.46 12.11
CA GLY A 45 2.05 0.92 12.03
C GLY A 45 3.02 -0.20 11.69
N PRO A 46 4.31 0.13 11.47
CA PRO A 46 5.32 -0.81 11.01
C PRO A 46 5.58 -1.94 12.02
N PRO A 47 6.18 -3.07 11.58
CA PRO A 47 6.58 -4.15 12.48
C PRO A 47 7.51 -3.64 13.58
N GLY A 48 7.49 -4.26 14.74
CA GLY A 48 8.34 -3.90 15.87
C GLY A 48 8.07 -2.56 16.55
N SER A 49 7.04 -1.80 16.13
CA SER A 49 6.63 -0.52 16.74
C SER A 49 5.94 -0.63 18.09
N GLY A 50 5.63 -1.85 18.55
CA GLY A 50 5.04 -2.11 19.87
C GLY A 50 3.53 -2.35 19.90
N LYS A 51 2.83 -2.53 18.78
CA LYS A 51 1.37 -2.76 18.72
C LYS A 51 0.86 -3.83 19.68
N THR A 52 1.40 -5.04 19.59
CA THR A 52 1.02 -6.18 20.45
C THR A 52 1.35 -5.93 21.92
N THR A 53 2.48 -5.27 22.20
CA THR A 53 2.88 -4.90 23.55
C THR A 53 1.92 -3.87 24.14
N LEU A 54 1.58 -2.84 23.38
CA LEU A 54 0.64 -1.80 23.80
C LEU A 54 -0.74 -2.37 24.09
N ALA A 55 -1.28 -3.23 23.22
CA ALA A 55 -2.57 -3.90 23.45
C ALA A 55 -2.60 -4.67 24.77
N ARG A 56 -1.54 -5.43 25.06
CA ARG A 56 -1.42 -6.15 26.34
C ARG A 56 -1.33 -5.19 27.52
N LEU A 57 -0.53 -4.15 27.46
CA LEU A 57 -0.34 -3.19 28.55
C LEU A 57 -1.61 -2.41 28.90
N LEU A 58 -2.44 -2.12 27.90
CA LEU A 58 -3.75 -1.47 28.11
C LEU A 58 -4.74 -2.33 28.90
N THR A 59 -4.53 -3.66 28.95
CA THR A 59 -5.45 -4.62 29.60
C THR A 59 -4.94 -5.15 30.93
N ILE A 60 -3.65 -5.01 31.26
CA ILE A 60 -3.04 -5.64 32.45
C ILE A 60 -3.62 -5.12 33.78
N ASN A 61 -3.95 -3.86 33.89
CA ASN A 61 -4.37 -3.22 35.15
C ASN A 61 -5.88 -2.93 35.20
N SER A 62 -6.68 -3.58 34.38
CA SER A 62 -8.10 -3.32 34.23
C SER A 62 -8.96 -4.58 34.56
N ASN A 63 -10.23 -4.39 34.80
CA ASN A 63 -11.20 -5.49 35.02
C ASN A 63 -11.60 -6.16 33.67
N TYR A 64 -10.69 -6.15 32.67
CA TYR A 64 -10.91 -6.73 31.35
C TYR A 64 -10.39 -8.16 31.27
N GLU A 65 -11.16 -9.04 30.66
CA GLU A 65 -10.66 -10.33 30.21
C GLU A 65 -10.10 -10.23 28.82
N LEU A 66 -8.79 -10.45 28.68
CA LEU A 66 -8.10 -10.36 27.38
C LEU A 66 -8.12 -11.71 26.66
N HIS A 67 -8.74 -11.76 25.50
CA HIS A 67 -8.59 -12.84 24.53
C HIS A 67 -7.68 -12.38 23.39
N GLN A 68 -6.63 -13.15 23.12
CA GLN A 68 -5.70 -12.87 22.03
C GLN A 68 -5.81 -13.94 20.96
N ILE A 69 -6.02 -13.54 19.72
CA ILE A 69 -6.03 -14.43 18.55
C ILE A 69 -5.13 -13.87 17.45
N SER A 70 -4.63 -14.76 16.60
CA SER A 70 -3.93 -14.38 15.37
C SER A 70 -4.85 -14.63 14.18
N ALA A 71 -5.02 -13.63 13.34
CA ALA A 71 -5.85 -13.76 12.15
C ALA A 71 -5.31 -14.79 11.13
N VAL A 72 -4.03 -15.17 11.26
CA VAL A 72 -3.41 -16.20 10.41
C VAL A 72 -3.89 -17.61 10.75
N SER A 73 -4.18 -17.89 12.03
CA SER A 73 -4.48 -19.24 12.53
C SER A 73 -5.91 -19.44 13.02
N SER A 74 -6.70 -18.37 13.16
CA SER A 74 -8.04 -18.41 13.77
C SER A 74 -9.16 -18.33 12.74
N GLY A 75 -10.20 -19.14 12.95
CA GLY A 75 -11.38 -19.22 12.09
C GLY A 75 -12.61 -18.50 12.67
N VAL A 76 -13.71 -18.47 11.90
CA VAL A 76 -15.02 -17.93 12.34
C VAL A 76 -15.54 -18.65 13.57
N LYS A 77 -15.22 -19.96 13.74
CA LYS A 77 -15.63 -20.75 14.89
C LYS A 77 -15.02 -20.21 16.19
N ASP A 78 -13.70 -19.93 16.15
CA ASP A 78 -12.98 -19.40 17.33
C ASP A 78 -13.54 -18.05 17.76
N LEU A 79 -13.88 -17.20 16.78
CA LEU A 79 -14.51 -15.90 17.02
C LEU A 79 -15.87 -16.05 17.71
N ARG A 80 -16.70 -16.97 17.25
CA ARG A 80 -18.03 -17.21 17.85
C ARG A 80 -17.92 -17.69 19.29
N GLU A 81 -17.00 -18.62 19.58
CA GLU A 81 -16.75 -19.10 20.93
C GLU A 81 -16.32 -17.98 21.89
N ILE A 82 -15.48 -17.06 21.42
CA ILE A 82 -15.05 -15.89 22.21
C ILE A 82 -16.23 -14.94 22.43
N ILE A 83 -17.04 -14.66 21.41
CA ILE A 83 -18.21 -13.79 21.53
C ILE A 83 -19.24 -14.36 22.51
N GLU A 84 -19.49 -15.69 22.49
CA GLU A 84 -20.37 -16.36 23.43
C GLU A 84 -19.85 -16.23 24.87
N LYS A 85 -18.56 -16.49 25.09
CA LYS A 85 -17.92 -16.27 26.40
C LYS A 85 -18.01 -14.83 26.86
N SER A 86 -17.80 -13.88 25.95
CA SER A 86 -17.88 -12.45 26.25
C SER A 86 -19.29 -12.03 26.68
N THR A 87 -20.32 -12.65 26.12
CA THR A 87 -21.72 -12.44 26.53
C THR A 87 -21.96 -12.92 27.97
N LEU A 88 -21.39 -14.07 28.33
CA LEU A 88 -21.46 -14.57 29.72
C LEU A 88 -20.67 -13.67 30.68
N ASN A 89 -19.46 -13.26 30.31
CA ASN A 89 -18.65 -12.34 31.11
C ASN A 89 -19.39 -11.04 31.41
N ARG A 90 -20.03 -10.46 30.41
CA ARG A 90 -20.80 -9.22 30.55
C ARG A 90 -21.96 -9.39 31.55
N SER A 91 -22.64 -10.54 31.56
CA SER A 91 -23.69 -10.83 32.58
C SER A 91 -23.14 -10.91 34.01
N MET A 92 -21.84 -11.16 34.16
CA MET A 92 -21.12 -11.20 35.45
C MET A 92 -20.43 -9.85 35.78
N GLY A 93 -20.67 -8.80 34.99
CA GLY A 93 -20.06 -7.48 35.17
C GLY A 93 -18.60 -7.37 34.75
N LYS A 94 -18.09 -8.32 33.91
CA LYS A 94 -16.74 -8.29 33.35
C LYS A 94 -16.79 -7.87 31.89
N GLU A 95 -15.91 -6.97 31.49
CA GLU A 95 -15.76 -6.57 30.12
C GLU A 95 -14.69 -7.43 29.42
N THR A 96 -14.89 -7.71 28.14
CA THR A 96 -13.96 -8.54 27.37
C THR A 96 -13.27 -7.70 26.29
N VAL A 97 -11.94 -7.76 26.24
CA VAL A 97 -11.12 -7.22 25.17
C VAL A 97 -10.69 -8.36 24.26
N LEU A 98 -10.98 -8.23 22.98
CA LEU A 98 -10.50 -9.13 21.93
C LEU A 98 -9.36 -8.45 21.17
N PHE A 99 -8.15 -8.96 21.38
CA PHE A 99 -6.98 -8.52 20.58
C PHE A 99 -6.80 -9.44 19.39
N ILE A 100 -6.78 -8.85 18.19
CA ILE A 100 -6.57 -9.56 16.93
C ILE A 100 -5.26 -9.06 16.30
N ASP A 101 -4.25 -9.93 16.28
CA ASP A 101 -2.98 -9.63 15.59
C ASP A 101 -3.13 -9.90 14.10
N GLU A 102 -2.62 -8.98 13.27
CA GLU A 102 -2.70 -9.00 11.80
C GLU A 102 -4.16 -9.06 11.27
N ILE A 103 -5.05 -8.19 11.79
CA ILE A 103 -6.49 -8.17 11.47
C ILE A 103 -6.78 -8.10 9.96
N HIS A 104 -5.86 -7.55 9.16
CA HIS A 104 -5.96 -7.51 7.69
C HIS A 104 -5.98 -8.91 7.02
N ARG A 105 -5.56 -9.95 7.74
CA ARG A 105 -5.63 -11.34 7.26
C ARG A 105 -7.04 -11.94 7.37
N PHE A 106 -7.93 -11.30 8.11
CA PHE A 106 -9.32 -11.74 8.16
C PHE A 106 -10.05 -11.37 6.88
N ASN A 107 -10.76 -12.33 6.30
CA ASN A 107 -11.67 -12.07 5.19
C ASN A 107 -12.91 -11.26 5.66
N LYS A 108 -13.68 -10.74 4.70
CA LYS A 108 -14.86 -9.92 4.99
C LYS A 108 -15.86 -10.62 5.93
N SER A 109 -16.14 -11.91 5.74
CA SER A 109 -17.08 -12.66 6.59
C SER A 109 -16.59 -12.80 8.02
N GLN A 110 -15.29 -12.89 8.26
CA GLN A 110 -14.71 -12.91 9.60
C GLN A 110 -14.79 -11.55 10.27
N GLN A 111 -14.55 -10.48 9.52
CA GLN A 111 -14.70 -9.12 10.03
C GLN A 111 -16.18 -8.77 10.28
N ASP A 112 -17.11 -9.20 9.43
CA ASP A 112 -18.55 -9.03 9.62
C ASP A 112 -19.05 -9.74 10.90
N ALA A 113 -18.50 -10.91 11.22
CA ALA A 113 -18.86 -11.64 12.44
C ALA A 113 -18.53 -10.87 13.74
N LEU A 114 -17.52 -9.98 13.70
CA LEU A 114 -17.15 -9.12 14.82
C LEU A 114 -18.08 -7.92 14.98
N LEU A 115 -18.68 -7.46 13.87
CA LEU A 115 -19.37 -6.18 13.81
C LEU A 115 -20.47 -6.05 14.87
N HIS A 116 -21.34 -7.05 14.98
CA HIS A 116 -22.45 -7.04 15.92
C HIS A 116 -21.97 -7.02 17.39
N ALA A 117 -20.92 -7.77 17.70
CA ALA A 117 -20.36 -7.83 19.04
C ALA A 117 -19.65 -6.53 19.46
N VAL A 118 -19.01 -5.84 18.50
CA VAL A 118 -18.39 -4.52 18.71
C VAL A 118 -19.48 -3.45 18.85
N GLU A 119 -20.51 -3.48 18.00
CA GLU A 119 -21.61 -2.51 18.01
C GLU A 119 -22.39 -2.52 19.32
N ASN A 120 -22.70 -3.71 19.83
CA ASN A 120 -23.43 -3.89 21.10
C ASN A 120 -22.52 -3.72 22.33
N GLY A 121 -21.23 -3.53 22.18
CA GLY A 121 -20.27 -3.45 23.27
C GLY A 121 -20.12 -4.77 24.04
N THR A 122 -20.40 -5.91 23.41
CA THR A 122 -20.14 -7.24 23.98
C THR A 122 -18.65 -7.52 24.05
N ILE A 123 -17.90 -7.01 23.07
CA ILE A 123 -16.43 -7.02 23.03
C ILE A 123 -15.90 -5.62 22.76
N ILE A 124 -14.75 -5.32 23.32
CA ILE A 124 -13.90 -4.20 22.94
C ILE A 124 -12.84 -4.76 22.00
N LEU A 125 -12.84 -4.32 20.75
CA LEU A 125 -11.89 -4.80 19.74
C LEU A 125 -10.59 -3.97 19.78
N ILE A 126 -9.45 -4.65 19.87
CA ILE A 126 -8.15 -4.07 19.58
C ILE A 126 -7.56 -4.84 18.39
N GLY A 127 -7.66 -4.30 17.18
CA GLY A 127 -7.02 -4.86 15.99
C GLY A 127 -5.60 -4.32 15.83
N ALA A 128 -4.62 -5.16 15.48
CA ALA A 128 -3.29 -4.72 15.08
C ALA A 128 -3.07 -5.04 13.61
N THR A 129 -2.45 -4.12 12.88
CA THR A 129 -2.12 -4.30 11.46
C THR A 129 -0.87 -3.53 11.07
N THR A 130 -0.13 -4.08 10.13
CA THR A 130 0.96 -3.37 9.42
C THR A 130 0.48 -2.73 8.13
N GLU A 131 -0.67 -3.14 7.62
CA GLU A 131 -1.25 -2.64 6.37
C GLU A 131 -2.27 -1.52 6.61
N ASN A 132 -2.47 -0.66 5.60
CA ASN A 132 -3.36 0.47 5.74
C ASN A 132 -4.81 0.01 5.99
N PRO A 133 -5.37 0.31 7.18
CA PRO A 133 -6.69 -0.18 7.56
C PRO A 133 -7.81 0.33 6.66
N SER A 134 -7.62 1.43 5.93
CA SER A 134 -8.64 1.95 5.01
C SER A 134 -8.89 1.03 3.81
N PHE A 135 -7.94 0.16 3.47
CA PHE A 135 -8.07 -0.80 2.37
C PHE A 135 -8.44 -2.20 2.86
N GLU A 136 -7.97 -2.58 4.06
CA GLU A 136 -8.00 -3.95 4.54
C GLU A 136 -9.10 -4.21 5.58
N VAL A 137 -9.56 -3.19 6.28
CA VAL A 137 -10.62 -3.31 7.28
C VAL A 137 -11.93 -2.77 6.70
N ILE A 138 -13.02 -3.52 6.88
CA ILE A 138 -14.33 -3.11 6.36
C ILE A 138 -14.79 -1.78 6.97
N SER A 139 -15.38 -0.92 6.15
CA SER A 139 -15.84 0.42 6.55
C SER A 139 -16.77 0.43 7.78
N PRO A 140 -17.72 -0.54 7.97
CA PRO A 140 -18.55 -0.61 9.16
C PRO A 140 -17.74 -0.83 10.46
N LEU A 141 -16.64 -1.59 10.41
CA LEU A 141 -15.80 -1.84 11.58
C LEU A 141 -14.91 -0.63 11.88
N LEU A 142 -14.39 0.04 10.84
CA LEU A 142 -13.63 1.28 10.98
C LEU A 142 -14.47 2.41 11.59
N SER A 143 -15.75 2.54 11.22
CA SER A 143 -16.63 3.58 11.76
C SER A 143 -16.92 3.42 13.28
N ARG A 144 -16.69 2.22 13.82
CA ARG A 144 -16.89 1.86 15.24
C ARG A 144 -15.60 1.72 16.02
N SER A 145 -14.46 1.92 15.35
CA SER A 145 -13.13 1.79 15.95
C SER A 145 -12.31 3.04 15.70
N LYS A 146 -11.47 3.41 16.66
CA LYS A 146 -10.51 4.51 16.48
C LYS A 146 -9.21 3.99 15.91
N VAL A 147 -8.79 4.50 14.76
CA VAL A 147 -7.47 4.17 14.21
C VAL A 147 -6.41 4.98 14.96
N LEU A 148 -5.42 4.29 15.50
CA LEU A 148 -4.26 4.87 16.18
C LEU A 148 -2.99 4.44 15.43
N THR A 149 -2.28 5.42 14.89
CA THR A 149 -1.05 5.17 14.14
C THR A 149 0.14 5.10 15.08
N LEU A 150 0.92 4.02 15.01
CA LEU A 150 2.20 3.86 15.66
C LEU A 150 3.31 4.14 14.64
N ASN A 151 4.25 4.98 14.99
CA ASN A 151 5.40 5.30 14.14
C ASN A 151 6.52 4.27 14.31
N ALA A 152 7.42 4.18 13.33
CA ALA A 152 8.70 3.52 13.52
C ALA A 152 9.42 4.15 14.71
N LEU A 153 10.12 3.32 15.51
CA LEU A 153 10.86 3.82 16.67
C LEU A 153 12.06 4.64 16.21
N SER A 154 12.28 5.76 16.91
CA SER A 154 13.44 6.62 16.63
C SER A 154 14.75 5.95 17.05
N PHE A 155 15.87 6.51 16.58
CA PHE A 155 17.19 6.06 17.02
C PHE A 155 17.34 6.12 18.55
N GLU A 156 16.87 7.18 19.17
CA GLU A 156 16.90 7.38 20.62
C GLU A 156 16.01 6.38 21.35
N ASP A 157 14.85 6.03 20.81
CA ASP A 157 13.96 5.02 21.41
C ASP A 157 14.61 3.64 21.37
N LEU A 158 15.15 3.24 20.23
CA LEU A 158 15.86 1.97 20.08
C LEU A 158 17.11 1.89 20.95
N ASN A 159 17.83 3.00 21.08
CA ASN A 159 18.98 3.11 21.96
C ASN A 159 18.60 2.89 23.43
N LYS A 160 17.48 3.43 23.89
CA LYS A 160 16.95 3.21 25.24
C LYS A 160 16.52 1.76 25.41
N ILE A 161 15.75 1.20 24.47
CA ILE A 161 15.30 -0.21 24.52
C ILE A 161 16.49 -1.16 24.62
N LEU A 162 17.51 -0.95 23.79
CA LEU A 162 18.70 -1.80 23.80
C LEU A 162 19.48 -1.66 25.12
N SER A 163 19.63 -0.44 25.63
CA SER A 163 20.30 -0.19 26.92
C SER A 163 19.57 -0.85 28.08
N ASN A 164 18.24 -0.81 28.09
CA ASN A 164 17.42 -1.51 29.08
C ASN A 164 17.55 -3.03 28.93
N ALA A 165 17.58 -3.56 27.70
CA ALA A 165 17.77 -4.99 27.46
C ALA A 165 19.11 -5.51 28.09
N PHE A 166 20.23 -4.81 27.87
CA PHE A 166 21.50 -5.17 28.44
C PHE A 166 21.53 -5.08 29.98
N LYS A 167 20.69 -4.25 30.56
CA LYS A 167 20.60 -4.00 32.00
C LYS A 167 19.71 -4.99 32.75
N GLU A 168 18.59 -5.33 32.14
CA GLU A 168 17.46 -6.04 32.76
C GLU A 168 17.40 -7.53 32.41
N ASP A 169 17.90 -7.90 31.20
CA ASP A 169 17.88 -9.31 30.79
C ASP A 169 18.95 -10.11 31.59
N ILE A 170 18.48 -11.18 32.20
CA ILE A 170 19.35 -12.03 33.08
C ILE A 170 20.52 -12.61 32.30
N ILE A 171 20.32 -13.01 31.01
CA ILE A 171 21.39 -13.62 30.21
C ILE A 171 22.43 -12.57 29.86
N LEU A 172 22.02 -11.38 29.43
CA LEU A 172 22.91 -10.32 29.01
C LEU A 172 23.70 -9.74 30.18
N SER A 173 23.02 -9.47 31.31
CA SER A 173 23.62 -8.82 32.46
C SER A 173 24.55 -9.76 33.28
N GLN A 174 24.12 -11.00 33.52
CA GLN A 174 24.91 -11.95 34.33
C GLN A 174 26.14 -12.52 33.60
N ASN A 175 26.06 -12.64 32.27
CA ASN A 175 27.19 -13.19 31.50
C ASN A 175 28.11 -12.10 30.93
N ASN A 176 28.00 -10.84 31.35
CA ASN A 176 28.87 -9.76 30.92
C ASN A 176 29.02 -9.59 29.40
N TYR A 177 27.91 -9.77 28.65
CA TYR A 177 27.89 -9.41 27.23
C TYR A 177 27.98 -7.90 27.09
N THR A 178 28.84 -7.43 26.21
CA THR A 178 29.03 -6.00 25.94
C THR A 178 28.93 -5.69 24.47
N ILE A 179 28.60 -4.44 24.14
CA ILE A 179 28.53 -3.91 22.78
C ILE A 179 29.20 -2.53 22.76
N THR A 180 30.10 -2.30 21.80
CA THR A 180 30.73 -0.98 21.66
C THR A 180 29.77 0.03 21.07
N PRO A 181 29.93 1.35 21.31
CA PRO A 181 29.02 2.38 20.73
C PRO A 181 28.88 2.28 19.21
N ILE A 182 30.00 2.06 18.51
CA ILE A 182 29.98 1.95 17.01
C ILE A 182 29.15 0.76 16.56
N VAL A 183 29.30 -0.41 17.19
CA VAL A 183 28.55 -1.62 16.84
C VAL A 183 27.08 -1.47 17.23
N LYS A 184 26.81 -0.78 18.34
CA LYS A 184 25.47 -0.44 18.79
C LYS A 184 24.73 0.45 17.78
N ASP A 185 25.38 1.51 17.30
CA ASP A 185 24.80 2.42 16.31
C ASP A 185 24.51 1.70 14.98
N LYS A 186 25.45 0.85 14.55
CA LYS A 186 25.27 0.00 13.35
C LYS A 186 24.06 -0.94 13.50
N LEU A 187 23.87 -1.56 14.66
CA LEU A 187 22.72 -2.43 14.95
C LEU A 187 21.40 -1.65 14.88
N ILE A 188 21.35 -0.48 15.50
CA ILE A 188 20.17 0.38 15.54
C ILE A 188 19.80 0.83 14.12
N MET A 189 20.77 1.33 13.34
CA MET A 189 20.53 1.76 11.96
C MET A 189 19.98 0.62 11.08
N ASN A 190 20.57 -0.58 11.18
CA ASN A 190 20.15 -1.74 10.39
C ASN A 190 18.82 -2.35 10.84
N SER A 191 18.31 -1.98 12.02
CA SER A 191 17.00 -2.43 12.48
C SER A 191 15.84 -1.67 11.83
N GLY A 192 16.09 -0.47 11.27
CA GLY A 192 15.07 0.30 10.53
C GLY A 192 13.85 0.70 11.37
N GLY A 193 14.02 0.98 12.67
CA GLY A 193 12.91 1.34 13.56
C GLY A 193 12.16 0.16 14.19
N ASP A 194 12.60 -1.08 13.93
CA ASP A 194 12.00 -2.32 14.45
C ASP A 194 12.76 -2.85 15.66
N ALA A 195 12.19 -2.67 16.88
CA ALA A 195 12.79 -3.16 18.13
C ALA A 195 12.88 -4.70 18.18
N ARG A 196 11.92 -5.42 17.60
CA ARG A 196 11.92 -6.89 17.59
C ARG A 196 13.07 -7.41 16.73
N LYS A 197 13.29 -6.82 15.56
CA LYS A 197 14.42 -7.14 14.68
C LYS A 197 15.74 -6.87 15.39
N MET A 198 15.90 -5.71 16.03
CA MET A 198 17.09 -5.35 16.79
C MET A 198 17.41 -6.37 17.89
N LEU A 199 16.44 -6.68 18.73
CA LEU A 199 16.61 -7.61 19.86
C LEU A 199 16.84 -9.05 19.40
N ASN A 200 16.19 -9.51 18.34
CA ASN A 200 16.43 -10.83 17.76
C ASN A 200 17.84 -10.95 17.16
N THR A 201 18.35 -9.87 16.57
CA THR A 201 19.73 -9.85 16.06
C THR A 201 20.75 -10.01 17.20
N ILE A 202 20.50 -9.44 18.37
CA ILE A 202 21.33 -9.68 19.57
C ILE A 202 21.28 -11.15 20.01
N ASP A 203 20.11 -11.77 20.05
CA ASP A 203 20.01 -13.21 20.37
C ASP A 203 20.83 -14.07 19.41
N ILE A 204 20.80 -13.76 18.11
CA ILE A 204 21.61 -14.45 17.10
C ILE A 204 23.10 -14.21 17.34
N ALA A 205 23.51 -12.96 17.59
CA ALA A 205 24.88 -12.60 17.82
C ALA A 205 25.48 -13.34 19.07
N ILE A 206 24.71 -13.47 20.13
CA ILE A 206 25.08 -14.23 21.33
C ILE A 206 25.26 -15.72 21.01
N ASN A 207 24.39 -16.29 20.23
CA ASN A 207 24.50 -17.68 19.80
C ASN A 207 25.72 -17.94 18.92
N ILE A 208 26.09 -17.00 18.03
CA ILE A 208 27.29 -17.06 17.21
C ILE A 208 28.54 -16.98 18.10
N LEU A 209 28.56 -16.10 19.10
CA LEU A 209 29.67 -15.98 20.04
C LEU A 209 29.92 -17.26 20.85
N GLY A 210 28.85 -17.99 21.21
CA GLY A 210 28.91 -19.23 21.97
C GLY A 210 29.49 -19.12 23.39
N LYS A 211 30.04 -17.97 23.76
CA LYS A 211 30.62 -17.66 25.09
C LYS A 211 30.44 -16.17 25.40
N PRO A 212 30.42 -15.80 26.69
CA PRO A 212 30.38 -14.40 27.12
C PRO A 212 31.51 -13.56 26.52
N GLY A 213 31.21 -12.33 26.11
CA GLY A 213 32.20 -11.43 25.49
C GLY A 213 31.57 -10.22 24.79
N ALA A 214 32.42 -9.48 24.09
CA ALA A 214 32.01 -8.32 23.33
C ALA A 214 31.42 -8.73 21.96
N ILE A 215 30.26 -8.19 21.63
CA ILE A 215 29.67 -8.29 20.29
C ILE A 215 30.46 -7.35 19.38
N THR A 216 31.22 -7.93 18.44
CA THR A 216 32.02 -7.20 17.45
C THR A 216 31.23 -6.89 16.18
N SER A 217 31.81 -6.04 15.32
CA SER A 217 31.18 -5.73 14.02
C SER A 217 31.05 -6.98 13.16
N ASP A 218 32.03 -7.88 13.15
CA ASP A 218 32.03 -9.09 12.34
C ASP A 218 30.94 -10.06 12.77
N VAL A 219 30.77 -10.26 14.10
CA VAL A 219 29.68 -11.08 14.66
C VAL A 219 28.31 -10.48 14.32
N LEU A 220 28.22 -9.15 14.36
CA LEU A 220 26.97 -8.47 13.99
C LEU A 220 26.67 -8.64 12.50
N ASP A 221 27.67 -8.50 11.63
CA ASP A 221 27.51 -8.68 10.18
C ASP A 221 27.09 -10.11 9.84
N GLU A 222 27.68 -11.11 10.48
CA GLU A 222 27.28 -12.50 10.37
C GLU A 222 25.83 -12.72 10.85
N SER A 223 25.43 -12.03 11.91
CA SER A 223 24.06 -12.08 12.44
C SER A 223 23.04 -11.47 11.47
N PHE A 224 23.44 -10.53 10.62
CA PHE A 224 22.62 -9.96 9.56
C PHE A 224 22.58 -10.83 8.29
N GLN A 225 23.69 -11.50 7.93
CA GLN A 225 23.79 -12.32 6.70
C GLN A 225 22.79 -13.48 6.65
N ASN A 226 22.32 -13.96 7.79
CA ASN A 226 21.28 -15.00 7.87
C ASN A 226 19.85 -14.49 7.61
N LYS A 227 19.67 -13.23 7.20
CA LYS A 227 18.38 -12.69 6.80
C LYS A 227 18.53 -11.85 5.54
N SER A 228 17.93 -12.35 4.45
CA SER A 228 17.45 -11.46 3.39
C SER A 228 16.80 -10.23 4.04
N ILE A 229 17.16 -9.03 3.58
CA ILE A 229 16.47 -7.79 3.91
C ILE A 229 14.98 -8.09 3.88
N LEU A 230 14.32 -8.06 5.05
CA LEU A 230 12.87 -8.22 5.12
C LEU A 230 12.26 -6.93 4.54
N TYR A 231 12.26 -6.87 3.23
CA TYR A 231 11.35 -6.04 2.48
C TYR A 231 9.97 -6.63 2.76
N ASP A 232 9.14 -5.89 3.47
CA ASP A 232 7.76 -6.30 3.67
C ASP A 232 7.03 -6.22 2.31
N LYS A 233 6.94 -7.37 1.65
CA LYS A 233 6.38 -7.51 0.29
C LYS A 233 4.88 -7.20 0.23
N THR A 234 4.25 -6.92 1.35
CA THR A 234 2.81 -6.69 1.47
C THR A 234 2.45 -5.45 2.30
N GLY A 235 3.43 -4.72 2.86
CA GLY A 235 3.20 -3.56 3.72
C GLY A 235 3.22 -2.21 2.99
N ASP A 236 2.86 -1.15 3.70
CA ASP A 236 2.80 0.24 3.19
C ASP A 236 4.12 0.69 2.53
N TYR A 237 5.26 0.22 3.04
CA TYR A 237 6.58 0.55 2.47
C TYR A 237 6.75 0.07 1.03
N HIS A 238 6.16 -1.09 0.68
CA HIS A 238 6.11 -1.59 -0.70
C HIS A 238 5.35 -0.62 -1.63
N TYR A 239 4.16 -0.18 -1.20
CA TYR A 239 3.36 0.77 -1.98
C TYR A 239 4.00 2.16 -2.06
N ASP A 240 4.65 2.60 -0.99
CA ASP A 240 5.33 3.89 -0.94
C ASP A 240 6.54 3.95 -1.87
N THR A 241 7.38 2.89 -1.91
CA THR A 241 8.53 2.82 -2.81
C THR A 241 8.11 2.73 -4.28
N VAL A 242 7.07 1.96 -4.60
CA VAL A 242 6.47 1.94 -5.94
C VAL A 242 5.96 3.33 -6.33
N SER A 243 5.25 4.00 -5.41
CA SER A 243 4.74 5.36 -5.65
C SER A 243 5.86 6.36 -5.87
N ALA A 244 6.97 6.24 -5.12
CA ALA A 244 8.14 7.09 -5.28
C ALA A 244 8.82 6.85 -6.65
N LEU A 245 8.99 5.60 -7.09
CA LEU A 245 9.50 5.25 -8.41
C LEU A 245 8.63 5.88 -9.51
N ILE A 246 7.32 5.65 -9.47
CA ILE A 246 6.37 6.17 -10.48
C ILE A 246 6.39 7.71 -10.51
N LYS A 247 6.36 8.35 -9.33
CA LYS A 247 6.38 9.82 -9.24
C LYS A 247 7.69 10.41 -9.75
N SER A 248 8.82 9.76 -9.50
CA SER A 248 10.13 10.18 -10.04
C SER A 248 10.17 10.08 -11.57
N MET A 249 9.70 8.96 -12.14
CA MET A 249 9.57 8.81 -13.60
C MET A 249 8.61 9.84 -14.19
N ARG A 250 7.49 10.13 -13.53
CA ARG A 250 6.51 11.16 -13.94
C ARG A 250 7.09 12.55 -13.89
N GLY A 251 7.92 12.84 -12.88
CA GLY A 251 8.68 14.09 -12.75
C GLY A 251 9.86 14.23 -13.71
N SER A 252 10.12 13.21 -14.55
CA SER A 252 11.25 13.16 -15.48
C SER A 252 12.61 13.27 -14.79
N ASP A 253 12.75 12.67 -13.60
CA ASP A 253 13.99 12.54 -12.86
C ASP A 253 14.50 11.09 -12.96
N PRO A 254 15.43 10.79 -13.90
CA PRO A 254 15.95 9.44 -14.06
C PRO A 254 16.84 9.00 -12.89
N ASP A 255 17.53 9.92 -12.23
CA ASP A 255 18.43 9.60 -11.10
C ASP A 255 17.61 9.19 -9.87
N ALA A 256 16.58 9.95 -9.51
CA ALA A 256 15.66 9.58 -8.45
C ALA A 256 14.91 8.28 -8.78
N ALA A 257 14.51 8.06 -10.03
CA ALA A 257 13.84 6.84 -10.45
C ALA A 257 14.78 5.61 -10.31
N ILE A 258 16.04 5.71 -10.70
CA ILE A 258 17.05 4.64 -10.50
C ILE A 258 17.30 4.40 -9.00
N TYR A 259 17.34 5.45 -8.19
CA TYR A 259 17.49 5.30 -6.74
C TYR A 259 16.35 4.44 -6.15
N TRP A 260 15.09 4.79 -6.45
CA TRP A 260 13.93 4.03 -5.97
C TRP A 260 13.83 2.63 -6.56
N LEU A 261 14.24 2.44 -7.82
CA LEU A 261 14.39 1.12 -8.42
C LEU A 261 15.38 0.26 -7.62
N SER A 262 16.55 0.83 -7.27
CA SER A 262 17.57 0.12 -6.49
C SER A 262 17.05 -0.26 -5.09
N VAL A 263 16.30 0.63 -4.44
CA VAL A 263 15.64 0.32 -3.15
C VAL A 263 14.69 -0.87 -3.29
N MET A 264 13.92 -0.97 -4.36
CA MET A 264 13.01 -2.09 -4.62
C MET A 264 13.78 -3.40 -4.91
N ILE A 265 14.86 -3.33 -5.68
CA ILE A 265 15.70 -4.50 -6.04
C ILE A 265 16.37 -5.05 -4.78
N GLU A 266 17.05 -4.19 -4.00
CA GLU A 266 17.72 -4.56 -2.75
C GLU A 266 16.70 -5.03 -1.69
N GLY A 267 15.49 -4.50 -1.73
CA GLY A 267 14.35 -4.96 -0.94
C GLY A 267 13.83 -6.34 -1.35
N GLY A 268 14.32 -6.93 -2.44
CA GLY A 268 13.93 -8.25 -2.94
C GLY A 268 12.56 -8.27 -3.61
N GLU A 269 12.12 -7.13 -4.18
CA GLU A 269 10.88 -7.08 -4.96
C GLU A 269 10.98 -7.95 -6.21
N LYS A 270 9.88 -8.55 -6.60
CA LYS A 270 9.84 -9.38 -7.82
C LYS A 270 10.07 -8.52 -9.06
N PRO A 271 11.02 -8.88 -9.92
CA PRO A 271 11.34 -8.07 -11.10
C PRO A 271 10.14 -7.91 -12.05
N GLU A 272 9.26 -8.93 -12.14
CA GLU A 272 8.04 -8.88 -12.95
C GLU A 272 7.02 -7.88 -12.39
N PHE A 273 6.97 -7.70 -11.07
CA PHE A 273 6.10 -6.70 -10.45
C PHE A 273 6.54 -5.29 -10.83
N ILE A 274 7.85 -5.01 -10.73
CA ILE A 274 8.41 -3.71 -11.12
C ILE A 274 8.15 -3.43 -12.61
N ALA A 275 8.47 -4.39 -13.47
CA ALA A 275 8.27 -4.27 -14.91
C ALA A 275 6.79 -4.05 -15.29
N ARG A 276 5.85 -4.70 -14.60
CA ARG A 276 4.40 -4.49 -14.79
C ARG A 276 3.98 -3.06 -14.49
N ARG A 277 4.53 -2.46 -13.43
CA ARG A 277 4.26 -1.05 -13.09
C ARG A 277 4.80 -0.10 -14.17
N MET A 278 5.93 -0.43 -14.79
CA MET A 278 6.48 0.33 -15.92
C MET A 278 5.61 0.25 -17.17
N VAL A 279 4.99 -0.91 -17.45
CA VAL A 279 4.03 -1.07 -18.56
C VAL A 279 2.81 -0.16 -18.35
N ILE A 280 2.27 -0.13 -17.12
CA ILE A 280 1.15 0.77 -16.77
C ILE A 280 1.56 2.22 -16.95
N PHE A 281 2.73 2.62 -16.40
CA PHE A 281 3.27 3.96 -16.52
C PHE A 281 3.44 4.41 -17.98
N ALA A 282 3.94 3.54 -18.84
CA ALA A 282 4.12 3.84 -20.27
C ALA A 282 2.80 4.21 -20.95
N SER A 283 1.69 3.58 -20.57
CA SER A 283 0.36 3.88 -21.12
C SER A 283 -0.31 5.08 -20.44
N GLU A 284 -0.15 5.23 -19.12
CA GLU A 284 -0.82 6.25 -18.33
C GLU A 284 -0.17 7.61 -18.46
N ASP A 285 1.17 7.68 -18.32
CA ASP A 285 1.93 8.93 -18.19
C ASP A 285 2.67 9.36 -19.44
N ILE A 286 3.03 8.43 -20.34
CA ILE A 286 3.69 8.74 -21.60
C ILE A 286 2.67 8.71 -22.76
N GLY A 287 1.86 7.67 -22.83
CA GLY A 287 0.80 7.55 -23.83
C GLY A 287 1.31 7.76 -25.26
N ASN A 288 0.60 8.58 -26.01
CA ASN A 288 0.94 8.89 -27.39
C ASN A 288 2.03 9.96 -27.57
N ALA A 289 2.57 10.52 -26.49
CA ALA A 289 3.72 11.44 -26.60
C ALA A 289 4.99 10.70 -27.08
N ASP A 290 5.16 9.42 -26.70
CA ASP A 290 6.10 8.50 -27.32
C ASP A 290 5.46 7.12 -27.52
N PRO A 291 4.93 6.81 -28.71
CA PRO A 291 4.26 5.53 -29.01
C PRO A 291 5.12 4.27 -28.80
N ARG A 292 6.45 4.41 -28.75
CA ARG A 292 7.38 3.29 -28.52
C ARG A 292 7.45 2.88 -27.05
N ALA A 293 7.08 3.78 -26.15
CA ALA A 293 7.24 3.56 -24.70
C ALA A 293 6.53 2.29 -24.21
N LEU A 294 5.30 2.05 -24.68
CA LEU A 294 4.55 0.85 -24.33
C LEU A 294 5.24 -0.43 -24.86
N SER A 295 5.71 -0.43 -26.10
CA SER A 295 6.41 -1.58 -26.69
C SER A 295 7.69 -1.89 -25.92
N ILE A 296 8.51 -0.88 -25.62
CA ILE A 296 9.76 -1.04 -24.85
C ILE A 296 9.46 -1.60 -23.45
N ALA A 297 8.42 -1.08 -22.79
CA ALA A 297 8.04 -1.58 -21.46
C ALA A 297 7.54 -3.04 -21.50
N VAL A 298 6.78 -3.44 -22.53
CA VAL A 298 6.30 -4.81 -22.72
C VAL A 298 7.43 -5.76 -23.08
N ASP A 299 8.32 -5.37 -23.99
CA ASP A 299 9.50 -6.15 -24.35
C ASP A 299 10.41 -6.35 -23.13
N GLY A 300 10.58 -5.30 -22.33
CA GLY A 300 11.30 -5.38 -21.08
C GLY A 300 10.63 -6.28 -20.04
N PHE A 301 9.32 -6.23 -19.90
CA PHE A 301 8.58 -7.16 -19.03
C PHE A 301 8.82 -8.63 -19.44
N ASN A 302 8.75 -8.91 -20.74
CA ASN A 302 8.99 -10.26 -21.27
C ASN A 302 10.44 -10.70 -21.01
N ALA A 303 11.43 -9.83 -21.29
CA ALA A 303 12.84 -10.13 -21.06
C ALA A 303 13.15 -10.38 -19.57
N VAL A 304 12.60 -9.54 -18.67
CA VAL A 304 12.73 -9.69 -17.21
C VAL A 304 12.14 -11.03 -16.74
N SER A 305 10.97 -11.42 -17.28
CA SER A 305 10.31 -12.68 -16.92
C SER A 305 11.07 -13.91 -17.39
N LEU A 306 11.84 -13.80 -18.50
CA LEU A 306 12.64 -14.89 -19.02
C LEU A 306 13.99 -15.04 -18.30
N ILE A 307 14.61 -13.94 -17.91
CA ILE A 307 15.99 -13.92 -17.42
C ILE A 307 16.04 -14.04 -15.89
N GLY A 308 15.19 -13.25 -15.18
CA GLY A 308 15.23 -13.21 -13.72
C GLY A 308 16.44 -12.45 -13.16
N TYR A 309 16.52 -12.37 -11.81
CA TYR A 309 17.67 -11.77 -11.13
C TYR A 309 18.90 -12.70 -11.17
N PRO A 310 20.12 -12.11 -11.19
CA PRO A 310 20.45 -10.68 -11.03
C PRO A 310 20.36 -9.84 -12.32
N GLU A 311 20.41 -10.44 -13.51
CA GLU A 311 20.57 -9.74 -14.80
C GLU A 311 19.31 -8.92 -15.16
N ALA A 312 18.13 -9.29 -14.69
CA ALA A 312 16.91 -8.51 -14.85
C ALA A 312 17.05 -7.06 -14.37
N SER A 313 17.94 -6.79 -13.40
CA SER A 313 18.23 -5.45 -12.89
C SER A 313 18.71 -4.50 -13.97
N ILE A 314 19.52 -5.00 -14.91
CA ILE A 314 20.08 -4.21 -16.03
C ILE A 314 18.95 -3.78 -16.98
N ILE A 315 18.04 -4.71 -17.29
CA ILE A 315 16.87 -4.44 -18.14
C ILE A 315 15.95 -3.42 -17.49
N LEU A 316 15.64 -3.59 -16.20
CA LEU A 316 14.81 -2.66 -15.42
C LEU A 316 15.44 -1.25 -15.39
N ALA A 317 16.75 -1.15 -15.23
CA ALA A 317 17.45 0.14 -15.22
C ALA A 317 17.34 0.84 -16.58
N GLN A 318 17.52 0.12 -17.70
CA GLN A 318 17.37 0.66 -19.05
C GLN A 318 15.94 1.19 -19.28
N ILE A 319 14.92 0.42 -18.92
CA ILE A 319 13.52 0.82 -19.09
C ILE A 319 13.21 2.04 -18.21
N THR A 320 13.66 2.04 -16.96
CA THR A 320 13.44 3.15 -16.03
C THR A 320 14.01 4.45 -16.57
N THR A 321 15.26 4.44 -17.04
CA THR A 321 15.89 5.65 -17.58
C THR A 321 15.21 6.12 -18.86
N TYR A 322 14.82 5.19 -19.75
CA TYR A 322 14.08 5.52 -20.97
C TYR A 322 12.73 6.17 -20.66
N LEU A 323 11.91 5.54 -19.81
CA LEU A 323 10.58 6.03 -19.45
C LEU A 323 10.65 7.35 -18.68
N SER A 324 11.66 7.51 -17.81
CA SER A 324 11.87 8.79 -17.10
C SER A 324 12.17 9.94 -18.05
N SER A 325 12.95 9.68 -19.11
CA SER A 325 13.41 10.70 -20.05
C SER A 325 12.45 10.95 -21.22
N SER A 326 11.45 10.09 -21.43
CA SER A 326 10.46 10.23 -22.50
C SER A 326 9.53 11.42 -22.27
N PRO A 327 9.00 12.08 -23.33
CA PRO A 327 7.98 13.10 -23.20
C PRO A 327 6.71 12.51 -22.55
N LYS A 328 5.99 13.30 -21.77
CA LYS A 328 4.83 12.87 -20.98
C LYS A 328 3.53 13.37 -21.57
N SER A 329 2.51 12.48 -21.60
CA SER A 329 1.11 12.83 -21.84
C SER A 329 0.18 11.81 -21.22
N ASN A 330 -0.78 12.26 -20.46
CA ASN A 330 -1.88 11.45 -19.94
C ASN A 330 -3.20 11.68 -20.69
N ALA A 331 -3.16 12.27 -21.87
CA ALA A 331 -4.35 12.68 -22.63
C ALA A 331 -5.30 11.50 -22.93
N SER A 332 -4.76 10.33 -23.28
CA SER A 332 -5.56 9.12 -23.52
C SER A 332 -6.22 8.59 -22.23
N TYR A 333 -5.50 8.59 -21.12
CA TYR A 333 -6.02 8.21 -19.81
C TYR A 333 -7.16 9.14 -19.36
N MET A 334 -6.97 10.45 -19.48
CA MET A 334 -8.01 11.45 -19.17
C MET A 334 -9.22 11.33 -20.08
N ALA A 335 -9.02 11.05 -21.38
CA ALA A 335 -10.09 10.82 -22.32
C ALA A 335 -11.00 9.65 -21.91
N LEU A 336 -10.39 8.54 -21.51
CA LEU A 336 -11.12 7.37 -21.02
C LEU A 336 -11.92 7.70 -19.75
N ASN A 337 -11.30 8.30 -18.76
CA ASN A 337 -11.94 8.62 -17.48
C ASN A 337 -13.13 9.58 -17.68
N ASN A 338 -12.95 10.64 -18.46
CA ASN A 338 -14.01 11.60 -18.75
C ASN A 338 -15.19 10.94 -19.50
N SER A 339 -14.90 10.01 -20.43
CA SER A 339 -15.95 9.29 -21.15
C SER A 339 -16.74 8.34 -20.24
N ILE A 340 -16.04 7.62 -19.34
CA ILE A 340 -16.68 6.74 -18.35
C ILE A 340 -17.59 7.55 -17.41
N GLU A 341 -17.14 8.72 -16.99
CA GLU A 341 -17.94 9.58 -16.10
C GLU A 341 -19.25 10.02 -16.75
N ILE A 342 -19.22 10.44 -18.03
CA ILE A 342 -20.43 10.78 -18.78
C ILE A 342 -21.38 9.57 -18.93
N ILE A 343 -20.84 8.38 -19.22
CA ILE A 343 -21.66 7.17 -19.33
C ILE A 343 -22.33 6.84 -17.99
N LYS A 344 -21.60 6.97 -16.87
CA LYS A 344 -22.19 6.77 -15.53
C LYS A 344 -23.32 7.74 -15.21
N GLN A 345 -23.22 8.99 -15.68
CA GLN A 345 -24.25 10.01 -15.46
C GLN A 345 -25.47 9.84 -16.36
N LYS A 346 -25.28 9.44 -17.62
CA LYS A 346 -26.34 9.38 -18.63
C LYS A 346 -26.95 8.00 -18.83
N GLY A 347 -26.33 6.95 -18.31
CA GLY A 347 -26.72 5.56 -18.53
C GLY A 347 -26.25 5.02 -19.89
N ASN A 348 -26.73 3.85 -20.28
CA ASN A 348 -26.38 3.18 -21.54
C ASN A 348 -27.08 3.81 -22.75
N PRO A 349 -26.34 4.49 -23.64
CA PRO A 349 -26.91 5.07 -24.84
C PRO A 349 -27.26 4.01 -25.90
N SER A 350 -28.22 4.28 -26.74
CA SER A 350 -28.48 3.45 -27.93
C SER A 350 -27.43 3.73 -29.00
N VAL A 351 -26.96 2.67 -29.68
CA VAL A 351 -26.05 2.83 -30.83
C VAL A 351 -26.85 3.41 -32.02
N PRO A 352 -26.38 4.49 -32.68
CA PRO A 352 -27.03 5.04 -33.87
C PRO A 352 -27.24 4.00 -34.98
N LEU A 353 -28.36 4.08 -35.72
CA LEU A 353 -28.70 3.06 -36.73
C LEU A 353 -27.64 2.91 -37.82
N HIS A 354 -27.07 4.01 -38.30
CA HIS A 354 -26.03 4.01 -39.33
C HIS A 354 -24.73 3.30 -38.89
N LEU A 355 -24.50 3.19 -37.58
CA LEU A 355 -23.31 2.48 -37.02
C LEU A 355 -23.58 0.98 -36.76
N ARG A 356 -24.82 0.52 -36.91
CA ARG A 356 -25.17 -0.89 -36.68
C ARG A 356 -24.95 -1.73 -37.91
N ASN A 357 -24.44 -2.96 -37.74
CA ASN A 357 -24.27 -3.90 -38.84
C ASN A 357 -25.60 -4.59 -39.17
N ALA A 358 -26.01 -4.61 -40.46
CA ALA A 358 -27.21 -5.31 -40.96
C ALA A 358 -26.81 -6.68 -41.50
N THR A 359 -26.73 -7.71 -40.65
CA THR A 359 -26.31 -9.08 -41.03
C THR A 359 -27.49 -9.95 -41.50
N THR A 360 -28.72 -9.58 -41.21
CA THR A 360 -29.94 -10.30 -41.60
C THR A 360 -30.88 -9.40 -42.35
N ASP A 361 -31.84 -9.96 -43.13
CA ASP A 361 -32.83 -9.17 -43.87
C ASP A 361 -33.78 -8.43 -42.91
N LEU A 362 -34.05 -8.98 -41.73
CA LEU A 362 -34.79 -8.29 -40.70
C LEU A 362 -34.06 -6.99 -40.25
N MET A 363 -32.75 -7.06 -40.03
CA MET A 363 -31.95 -5.91 -39.64
C MET A 363 -31.87 -4.85 -40.74
N LYS A 364 -31.82 -5.27 -42.02
CA LYS A 364 -31.93 -4.35 -43.18
C LYS A 364 -33.29 -3.63 -43.20
N ASN A 365 -34.37 -4.37 -42.94
CA ASN A 365 -35.73 -3.78 -42.86
C ASN A 365 -35.88 -2.84 -41.66
N MET A 366 -35.08 -2.99 -40.61
CA MET A 366 -34.97 -2.09 -39.46
C MET A 366 -33.97 -0.93 -39.68
N GLU A 367 -33.52 -0.73 -40.93
CA GLU A 367 -32.65 0.37 -41.35
C GLU A 367 -31.25 0.35 -40.71
N TYR A 368 -30.76 -0.83 -40.25
CA TYR A 368 -29.40 -0.94 -39.71
C TYR A 368 -28.40 -0.71 -40.83
N GLY A 369 -27.36 0.14 -40.56
CA GLY A 369 -26.32 0.51 -41.49
C GLY A 369 -26.76 1.44 -42.61
N LYS A 370 -28.01 1.91 -42.59
CA LYS A 370 -28.53 2.85 -43.59
C LYS A 370 -27.76 4.17 -43.50
N ASP A 371 -27.38 4.71 -44.65
CA ASP A 371 -26.65 5.97 -44.81
C ASP A 371 -25.24 5.98 -44.21
N TYR A 372 -24.69 4.81 -43.86
CA TYR A 372 -23.30 4.73 -43.42
C TYR A 372 -22.35 5.09 -44.56
N LYS A 373 -21.50 6.09 -44.32
CA LYS A 373 -20.48 6.53 -45.28
C LYS A 373 -19.17 5.84 -44.96
N TYR A 374 -18.71 4.98 -45.88
CA TYR A 374 -17.44 4.23 -45.67
C TYR A 374 -16.22 5.16 -45.90
N PRO A 375 -15.43 5.48 -44.85
CA PRO A 375 -14.39 6.52 -44.96
C PRO A 375 -13.36 6.29 -46.06
N HIS A 376 -12.98 5.02 -46.33
CA HIS A 376 -12.02 4.71 -47.38
C HIS A 376 -12.45 5.04 -48.79
N SER A 377 -13.72 5.34 -49.00
CA SER A 377 -14.25 5.82 -50.32
C SER A 377 -14.11 7.33 -50.48
N TYR A 378 -13.58 8.03 -49.50
CA TYR A 378 -13.44 9.49 -49.51
C TYR A 378 -11.97 9.91 -49.43
N GLU A 379 -11.67 11.16 -49.81
CA GLU A 379 -10.33 11.74 -49.76
C GLU A 379 -9.78 11.68 -48.32
N ASN A 380 -8.49 11.39 -48.19
CA ASN A 380 -7.80 11.17 -46.93
C ASN A 380 -8.40 10.10 -46.02
N SER A 381 -9.30 9.23 -46.56
CA SER A 381 -10.04 8.23 -45.78
C SER A 381 -10.81 8.86 -44.60
N PHE A 382 -11.37 10.04 -44.80
CA PHE A 382 -12.06 10.81 -43.79
C PHE A 382 -13.46 11.26 -44.21
N VAL A 383 -14.40 11.18 -43.29
CA VAL A 383 -15.77 11.69 -43.43
C VAL A 383 -16.12 12.48 -42.17
N ASN A 384 -16.58 13.72 -42.37
CA ASN A 384 -17.09 14.51 -41.26
C ASN A 384 -18.53 14.08 -40.94
N GLU A 385 -18.65 13.11 -40.04
CA GLU A 385 -19.91 12.53 -39.59
C GLU A 385 -19.96 12.42 -38.08
N ASN A 386 -21.16 12.40 -37.50
CA ASN A 386 -21.35 12.20 -36.07
C ASN A 386 -21.38 10.70 -35.71
N TYR A 387 -20.48 10.25 -34.91
CA TYR A 387 -20.40 8.87 -34.39
C TYR A 387 -20.91 8.73 -32.97
N PHE A 388 -21.45 9.80 -32.37
CA PHE A 388 -22.05 9.76 -31.03
C PHE A 388 -23.56 9.49 -31.10
N PRO A 389 -24.18 8.97 -30.03
CA PRO A 389 -25.61 8.86 -29.94
C PRO A 389 -26.29 10.24 -29.86
N ASP A 390 -27.52 10.33 -30.37
CA ASP A 390 -28.48 11.43 -30.15
C ASP A 390 -27.95 12.84 -30.47
N ASP A 391 -27.30 13.02 -31.64
CA ASP A 391 -26.72 14.30 -32.10
C ASP A 391 -25.78 15.00 -31.12
N GLN A 392 -25.34 14.31 -30.09
CA GLN A 392 -24.35 14.84 -29.15
C GLN A 392 -22.97 14.83 -29.78
N SER A 393 -22.10 15.73 -29.30
CA SER A 393 -20.72 15.78 -29.69
C SER A 393 -19.86 16.02 -28.47
N TYR A 394 -18.87 15.15 -28.25
CA TYR A 394 -17.94 15.25 -27.14
C TYR A 394 -16.51 15.33 -27.65
N ILE A 395 -15.65 16.03 -26.90
CA ILE A 395 -14.21 16.04 -27.11
C ILE A 395 -13.54 15.49 -25.87
N PHE A 396 -13.25 14.20 -25.89
CA PHE A 396 -12.55 13.53 -24.79
C PHE A 396 -11.03 13.56 -24.93
N TYR A 397 -10.53 13.22 -26.13
CA TYR A 397 -9.11 13.17 -26.39
C TYR A 397 -8.59 14.55 -26.81
N LYS A 398 -7.72 15.12 -25.98
CA LYS A 398 -7.10 16.42 -26.15
C LYS A 398 -5.58 16.25 -26.22
N PRO A 399 -5.01 15.94 -27.40
CA PRO A 399 -3.58 15.72 -27.52
C PRO A 399 -2.78 16.96 -27.13
N THR A 400 -1.64 16.72 -26.47
CA THR A 400 -0.72 17.76 -26.00
C THR A 400 0.20 18.23 -27.14
N GLU A 401 1.11 19.17 -26.83
CA GLU A 401 2.21 19.56 -27.74
C GLU A 401 3.47 18.71 -27.51
N ASN A 402 3.40 17.69 -26.64
CA ASN A 402 4.56 16.92 -26.24
C ASN A 402 4.83 15.76 -27.22
N GLY A 403 6.06 15.64 -27.65
CA GLY A 403 6.52 14.53 -28.47
C GLY A 403 5.67 14.27 -29.72
N TYR A 404 5.29 13.01 -29.96
CA TYR A 404 4.51 12.62 -31.14
C TYR A 404 3.05 13.10 -31.09
N GLU A 405 2.51 13.46 -29.94
CA GLU A 405 1.12 13.98 -29.85
C GLU A 405 0.94 15.31 -30.58
N LYS A 406 1.98 16.11 -30.73
CA LYS A 406 1.93 17.30 -31.58
C LYS A 406 1.51 16.95 -33.00
N TYR A 407 2.10 15.92 -33.59
CA TYR A 407 1.74 15.45 -34.92
C TYR A 407 0.30 14.94 -34.99
N ILE A 408 -0.15 14.21 -33.98
CA ILE A 408 -1.54 13.74 -33.86
C ILE A 408 -2.51 14.94 -33.79
N LYS A 409 -2.18 15.95 -32.98
CA LYS A 409 -2.98 17.17 -32.84
C LYS A 409 -3.13 17.92 -34.16
N ASP A 410 -2.04 18.12 -34.90
CA ASP A 410 -2.05 18.80 -36.19
C ASP A 410 -2.90 18.01 -37.22
N ARG A 411 -2.75 16.68 -37.23
CA ARG A 411 -3.57 15.82 -38.11
C ARG A 411 -5.07 15.92 -37.77
N LEU A 412 -5.43 15.84 -36.47
CA LEU A 412 -6.83 15.96 -36.04
C LEU A 412 -7.42 17.34 -36.37
N LYS A 413 -6.63 18.39 -36.22
CA LYS A 413 -7.04 19.75 -36.64
C LYS A 413 -7.30 19.85 -38.14
N THR A 414 -6.45 19.21 -38.94
CA THR A 414 -6.63 19.18 -40.42
C THR A 414 -7.92 18.44 -40.79
N LEU A 415 -8.25 17.33 -40.14
CA LEU A 415 -9.42 16.50 -40.46
C LEU A 415 -10.73 17.11 -39.93
N TRP A 416 -10.77 17.55 -38.68
CA TRP A 416 -11.98 17.95 -37.96
C TRP A 416 -12.20 19.48 -37.91
N GLY A 417 -11.22 20.28 -38.37
CA GLY A 417 -11.31 21.74 -38.34
C GLY A 417 -11.62 22.29 -36.93
N ASP A 418 -12.57 23.20 -36.85
CA ASP A 418 -12.93 23.87 -35.59
C ASP A 418 -13.59 22.97 -34.54
N ARG A 419 -14.05 21.76 -34.88
CA ARG A 419 -14.55 20.78 -33.90
C ARG A 419 -13.47 20.44 -32.86
N SER A 420 -12.20 20.46 -33.27
CA SER A 420 -11.07 20.20 -32.36
C SER A 420 -10.68 21.41 -31.50
N VAL A 421 -11.24 22.60 -31.79
CA VAL A 421 -10.86 23.89 -31.21
C VAL A 421 -11.96 24.55 -30.38
N SER A 422 -13.21 24.07 -30.47
CA SER A 422 -14.34 24.64 -29.71
C SER A 422 -14.23 24.36 -28.22
N TYR A 423 -13.35 25.11 -27.57
CA TYR A 423 -13.23 25.24 -26.13
C TYR A 423 -14.16 26.35 -25.64
N THR A 424 -15.45 26.08 -25.54
CA THR A 424 -16.30 26.92 -24.69
C THR A 424 -17.44 26.07 -24.10
N HIS A 425 -17.43 26.06 -22.75
CA HIS A 425 -18.53 25.72 -21.87
C HIS A 425 -18.93 24.26 -21.68
N LEU A 426 -18.10 23.51 -20.94
CA LEU A 426 -18.55 22.62 -19.86
C LEU A 426 -17.31 22.35 -18.97
N THR A 427 -16.96 23.34 -18.16
CA THR A 427 -16.08 23.13 -17.02
C THR A 427 -16.89 22.39 -15.96
N LEU A 428 -16.68 21.08 -15.85
CA LEU A 428 -17.06 20.35 -14.64
C LEU A 428 -16.19 20.87 -13.48
N PRO A 429 -16.74 21.05 -12.28
CA PRO A 429 -15.95 21.47 -11.14
C PRO A 429 -14.89 20.41 -10.86
N THR A 430 -13.62 20.79 -10.98
CA THR A 430 -12.48 20.00 -10.52
C THR A 430 -12.51 19.98 -8.99
N THR A 431 -12.99 18.90 -8.40
CA THR A 431 -12.65 18.58 -7.02
C THR A 431 -11.19 18.11 -7.00
N PRO A 432 -10.30 18.77 -6.28
CA PRO A 432 -8.95 18.26 -6.10
C PRO A 432 -9.01 16.99 -5.26
N TYR A 433 -8.52 15.89 -5.81
CA TYR A 433 -8.20 14.72 -5.01
C TYR A 433 -6.97 15.06 -4.15
N VAL A 434 -7.21 15.16 -2.83
CA VAL A 434 -6.17 15.18 -1.79
C VAL A 434 -5.69 13.75 -1.55
#